data_cca06502ad60d00cc05038e35e99a5e4
#
_entry.id   cca06502ad60d00cc05038e35e99a5e4
#
_cell.length_a   1.000
_cell.length_b   1.000
_cell.length_c   1.000
_cell.angle_alpha   90.00
_cell.angle_beta   90.00
_cell.angle_gamma   90.00
#
_symmetry.space_group_name_H-M   'P 1'
#
loop_
_entity.id
_entity.type
_entity.pdbx_description
1 polymer ?
#
loop_
_entity_poly.entity_id
_entity_poly.type
_entity_poly.pdbx_seq_one_letter_code
_entity_poly.pdbx_strand_id
1 'polypeptide(L)'
;YREISSNAMPVQTYNITWGNTINLKNGGKLGTILSVQYRNSMLRYDVERKLNQSSDGETIVQLQDEQNKYSVNVGAIANITYIKGRHKVSFKNLFNQLLEDNYYTRSGINKDRIQDISFRSSVLNQRSLYSGQLEGNHQVTTSGIKLVWNGNFAYNWKSQPDLRTLSYNRPLGTIFLSKRTACPP
;
A
#
# COMPACT_ATOMS: atom_id res chain seq x y z
N TYR A 1 -23.00 11.50 -1.84
CA TYR A 1 -21.56 11.28 -2.10
C TYR A 1 -21.26 11.74 -3.52
N ARG A 2 -20.34 12.68 -3.67
CA ARG A 2 -19.96 13.22 -4.99
C ARG A 2 -18.63 12.59 -5.38
N GLU A 3 -18.62 11.85 -6.49
CA GLU A 3 -17.39 11.37 -7.09
C GLU A 3 -16.62 12.55 -7.69
N ILE A 4 -15.36 12.67 -7.36
CA ILE A 4 -14.45 13.65 -7.95
C ILE A 4 -13.51 12.87 -8.85
N SER A 5 -13.64 13.07 -10.16
CA SER A 5 -12.70 12.49 -11.11
C SER A 5 -11.47 13.41 -11.23
N SER A 6 -10.29 12.85 -11.14
CA SER A 6 -9.04 13.54 -11.38
C SER A 6 -8.20 12.76 -12.39
N ASN A 7 -7.37 13.46 -13.14
CA ASN A 7 -6.42 12.80 -14.03
C ASN A 7 -5.35 12.08 -13.20
N ALA A 8 -5.00 10.86 -13.62
CA ALA A 8 -3.91 10.13 -13.01
C ALA A 8 -2.58 10.87 -13.24
N MET A 9 -1.86 11.13 -12.18
CA MET A 9 -0.51 11.68 -12.24
C MET A 9 0.52 10.57 -12.47
N PRO A 10 1.63 10.85 -13.15
CA PRO A 10 2.76 9.92 -13.21
C PRO A 10 3.22 9.52 -11.81
N VAL A 11 3.78 8.33 -11.69
CA VAL A 11 4.37 7.85 -10.43
C VAL A 11 5.48 8.81 -10.00
N GLN A 12 5.36 9.31 -8.78
CA GLN A 12 6.34 10.21 -8.18
C GLN A 12 7.09 9.46 -7.09
N THR A 13 8.41 9.50 -7.15
CA THR A 13 9.28 8.91 -6.14
C THR A 13 10.36 9.90 -5.76
N TYR A 14 10.42 10.22 -4.47
CA TYR A 14 11.45 11.08 -3.89
C TYR A 14 12.23 10.28 -2.85
N ASN A 15 13.55 10.40 -2.90
CA ASN A 15 14.43 9.75 -1.93
C ASN A 15 15.52 10.75 -1.52
N ILE A 16 15.64 10.96 -0.22
CA ILE A 16 16.69 11.80 0.37
C ILE A 16 17.46 10.94 1.34
N THR A 17 18.77 10.84 1.11
CA THR A 17 19.67 10.10 1.98
C THR A 17 20.79 10.98 2.46
N TRP A 18 21.03 10.97 3.75
CA TRP A 18 22.15 11.66 4.38
C TRP A 18 22.96 10.65 5.21
N GLY A 19 24.26 10.73 5.08
CA GLY A 19 25.18 9.90 5.85
C GLY A 19 26.38 10.68 6.34
N ASN A 20 26.82 10.39 7.54
CA ASN A 20 28.00 11.03 8.12
C ASN A 20 28.79 10.04 8.99
N THR A 21 30.08 10.29 9.08
CA THR A 21 30.98 9.56 9.98
C THR A 21 31.78 10.53 10.83
N ILE A 22 31.68 10.41 12.14
CA ILE A 22 32.35 11.26 13.12
C ILE A 22 33.43 10.46 13.85
N ASN A 23 34.64 10.97 13.88
CA ASN A 23 35.70 10.44 14.71
C ASN A 23 35.57 11.00 16.14
N LEU A 24 35.46 10.11 17.11
CA LEU A 24 35.30 10.47 18.52
C LEU A 24 36.69 10.64 19.17
N LYS A 25 36.79 11.52 20.16
CA LYS A 25 38.03 11.77 20.91
C LYS A 25 38.60 10.53 21.60
N ASN A 26 37.77 9.49 21.84
CA ASN A 26 38.18 8.24 22.46
C ASN A 26 38.72 7.20 21.45
N GLY A 27 39.04 7.57 20.21
CA GLY A 27 39.50 6.72 19.13
C GLY A 27 38.41 5.85 18.48
N GLY A 28 37.16 6.06 18.85
CA GLY A 28 36.00 5.42 18.20
C GLY A 28 35.52 6.18 16.98
N LYS A 29 34.74 5.52 16.10
CA LYS A 29 34.07 6.10 14.96
C LYS A 29 32.56 5.88 15.09
N LEU A 30 31.78 6.92 14.86
CA LEU A 30 30.32 6.86 14.80
C LEU A 30 29.86 7.13 13.39
N GLY A 31 29.26 6.14 12.74
CA GLY A 31 28.63 6.27 11.44
C GLY A 31 27.13 6.38 11.58
N THR A 32 26.51 7.32 10.87
CA THR A 32 25.05 7.51 10.83
C THR A 32 24.58 7.56 9.39
N ILE A 33 23.43 6.93 9.12
CA ILE A 33 22.73 6.99 7.83
C ILE A 33 21.27 7.25 8.13
N LEU A 34 20.73 8.30 7.55
CA LEU A 34 19.30 8.65 7.55
C LEU A 34 18.81 8.68 6.12
N SER A 35 17.70 8.02 5.85
CA SER A 35 17.07 8.04 4.54
C SER A 35 15.56 8.15 4.69
N VAL A 36 14.94 8.98 3.86
CA VAL A 36 13.48 9.11 3.76
C VAL A 36 13.09 8.93 2.32
N GLN A 37 12.11 8.08 2.09
CA GLN A 37 11.53 7.81 0.79
C GLN A 37 10.05 8.14 0.81
N TYR A 38 9.58 8.82 -0.21
CA TYR A 38 8.18 9.06 -0.49
C TYR A 38 7.86 8.55 -1.89
N ARG A 39 6.80 7.77 -2.03
CA ARG A 39 6.30 7.31 -3.33
C ARG A 39 4.80 7.47 -3.39
N ASN A 40 4.33 8.07 -4.48
CA ASN A 40 2.92 8.24 -4.81
C ASN A 40 2.64 7.58 -6.15
N SER A 41 1.57 6.81 -6.25
CA SER A 41 1.14 6.20 -7.50
C SER A 41 -0.37 6.16 -7.62
N MET A 42 -0.85 6.43 -8.83
CA MET A 42 -2.25 6.32 -9.24
C MET A 42 -2.33 5.31 -10.37
N LEU A 43 -3.22 4.34 -10.25
CA LEU A 43 -3.42 3.29 -11.24
C LEU A 43 -4.92 3.15 -11.51
N ARG A 44 -5.26 2.99 -12.78
CA ARG A 44 -6.62 2.67 -13.22
C ARG A 44 -6.58 1.39 -14.04
N TYR A 45 -7.51 0.51 -13.73
CA TYR A 45 -7.71 -0.74 -14.44
C TYR A 45 -9.15 -0.81 -14.92
N ASP A 46 -9.32 -1.05 -16.22
CA ASP A 46 -10.61 -1.34 -16.82
C ASP A 46 -10.60 -2.82 -17.22
N VAL A 47 -11.53 -3.61 -16.67
CA VAL A 47 -11.60 -5.06 -16.88
C VAL A 47 -12.98 -5.44 -17.36
N GLU A 48 -13.07 -6.06 -18.53
CA GLU A 48 -14.28 -6.69 -19.03
C GLU A 48 -14.31 -8.17 -18.61
N ARG A 49 -15.41 -8.61 -18.03
CA ARG A 49 -15.65 -10.00 -17.64
C ARG A 49 -16.86 -10.54 -18.39
N LYS A 50 -16.65 -11.64 -19.09
CA LYS A 50 -17.70 -12.38 -19.79
C LYS A 50 -17.74 -13.82 -19.28
N LEU A 51 -18.95 -14.31 -19.00
CA LEU A 51 -19.21 -15.72 -18.76
C LEU A 51 -20.13 -16.20 -19.85
N ASN A 52 -19.70 -17.19 -20.61
CA ASN A 52 -20.46 -17.78 -21.67
C ASN A 52 -21.04 -19.12 -21.22
N GLN A 53 -22.22 -19.45 -21.72
CA GLN A 53 -22.82 -20.76 -21.52
C GLN A 53 -22.05 -21.82 -22.30
N SER A 54 -21.87 -22.98 -21.70
CA SER A 54 -21.07 -24.07 -22.24
C SER A 54 -21.73 -24.76 -23.48
N SER A 55 -23.07 -24.68 -23.59
CA SER A 55 -23.83 -25.42 -24.60
C SER A 55 -23.90 -24.74 -25.97
N ASP A 56 -23.97 -23.41 -25.99
CA ASP A 56 -24.20 -22.63 -27.22
C ASP A 56 -23.26 -21.43 -27.36
N GLY A 57 -22.41 -21.18 -26.37
CA GLY A 57 -21.48 -20.06 -26.34
C GLY A 57 -22.15 -18.69 -26.07
N GLU A 58 -23.46 -18.66 -25.76
CA GLU A 58 -24.13 -17.40 -25.44
C GLU A 58 -23.58 -16.76 -24.18
N THR A 59 -23.36 -15.43 -24.21
CA THR A 59 -22.88 -14.69 -23.03
C THR A 59 -24.03 -14.52 -22.04
N ILE A 60 -23.91 -15.16 -20.89
CA ILE A 60 -24.88 -15.10 -19.77
C ILE A 60 -24.56 -13.98 -18.77
N VAL A 61 -23.29 -13.66 -18.59
CA VAL A 61 -22.86 -12.56 -17.71
C VAL A 61 -21.87 -11.68 -18.44
N GLN A 62 -22.15 -10.39 -18.48
CA GLN A 62 -21.24 -9.39 -19.02
C GLN A 62 -21.12 -8.25 -18.00
N LEU A 63 -19.91 -8.09 -17.46
CA LEU A 63 -19.60 -7.09 -16.46
C LEU A 63 -18.44 -6.23 -16.91
N GLN A 64 -18.55 -4.94 -16.63
CA GLN A 64 -17.47 -3.97 -16.77
C GLN A 64 -17.05 -3.51 -15.38
N ASP A 65 -15.80 -3.74 -15.06
CA ASP A 65 -15.17 -3.37 -13.79
C ASP A 65 -14.19 -2.22 -14.03
N GLU A 66 -14.30 -1.17 -13.24
CA GLU A 66 -13.31 -0.11 -13.17
C GLU A 66 -12.73 -0.08 -11.77
N GLN A 67 -11.42 -0.14 -11.67
CA GLN A 67 -10.71 -0.06 -10.41
C GLN A 67 -9.72 1.10 -10.45
N ASN A 68 -9.90 2.04 -9.54
CA ASN A 68 -8.99 3.15 -9.30
C ASN A 68 -8.25 2.90 -8.00
N LYS A 69 -6.92 2.84 -8.08
CA LYS A 69 -6.04 2.61 -6.93
C LYS A 69 -5.12 3.81 -6.75
N TYR A 70 -5.24 4.45 -5.59
CA TYR A 70 -4.32 5.47 -5.13
C TYR A 70 -3.46 4.90 -4.00
N SER A 71 -2.15 4.99 -4.11
CA SER A 71 -1.26 4.52 -3.05
C SER A 71 -0.14 5.51 -2.74
N VAL A 72 0.07 5.73 -1.46
CA VAL A 72 1.17 6.53 -0.91
C VAL A 72 1.99 5.65 0.00
N ASN A 73 3.29 5.59 -0.27
CA ASN A 73 4.25 4.88 0.56
C ASN A 73 5.30 5.86 1.11
N VAL A 74 5.45 5.86 2.44
CA VAL A 74 6.48 6.62 3.15
C VAL A 74 7.39 5.63 3.87
N GLY A 75 8.67 5.67 3.55
CA GLY A 75 9.70 4.86 4.20
C GLY A 75 10.73 5.75 4.88
N ALA A 76 11.24 5.32 6.02
CA ALA A 76 12.34 5.96 6.71
C ALA A 76 13.33 4.90 7.23
N ILE A 77 14.62 5.17 7.07
CA ILE A 77 15.72 4.35 7.59
C ILE A 77 16.58 5.24 8.48
N ALA A 78 16.89 4.75 9.68
CA ALA A 78 17.81 5.42 10.58
C ALA A 78 18.79 4.38 11.16
N ASN A 79 20.03 4.40 10.69
CA ASN A 79 21.05 3.45 11.09
C ASN A 79 22.19 4.18 11.80
N ILE A 80 22.64 3.64 12.92
CA ILE A 80 23.76 4.13 13.69
C ILE A 80 24.72 2.98 13.89
N THR A 81 26.01 3.19 13.61
CA THR A 81 27.07 2.22 13.79
C THR A 81 28.21 2.83 14.60
N TYR A 82 28.57 2.18 15.68
CA TYR A 82 29.72 2.54 16.48
C TYR A 82 30.84 1.51 16.31
N ILE A 83 32.03 1.97 16.02
CA ILE A 83 33.24 1.16 15.85
C ILE A 83 34.31 1.68 16.79
N LYS A 84 34.85 0.82 17.61
CA LYS A 84 36.03 1.12 18.45
C LYS A 84 37.00 -0.05 18.45
N GLY A 85 38.17 0.16 17.85
CA GLY A 85 39.18 -0.90 17.72
C GLY A 85 38.60 -2.10 16.94
N ARG A 86 38.47 -3.24 17.62
CA ARG A 86 38.00 -4.51 17.06
C ARG A 86 36.50 -4.80 17.33
N HIS A 87 35.79 -3.82 17.88
CA HIS A 87 34.38 -3.95 18.25
C HIS A 87 33.53 -3.06 17.36
N LYS A 88 32.46 -3.63 16.80
CA LYS A 88 31.45 -2.93 16.01
C LYS A 88 30.08 -3.25 16.59
N VAL A 89 29.28 -2.23 16.86
CA VAL A 89 27.86 -2.34 17.22
C VAL A 89 27.07 -1.49 16.27
N SER A 90 26.00 -2.04 15.71
CA SER A 90 25.11 -1.34 14.77
C SER A 90 23.69 -1.46 15.25
N PHE A 91 22.98 -0.33 15.25
CA PHE A 91 21.55 -0.25 15.47
C PHE A 91 20.89 0.25 14.19
N LYS A 92 20.03 -0.59 13.60
CA LYS A 92 19.37 -0.35 12.33
C LYS A 92 17.87 -0.25 12.57
N ASN A 93 17.25 0.77 12.01
CA ASN A 93 15.82 0.99 12.12
C ASN A 93 15.23 1.22 10.74
N LEU A 94 14.07 0.60 10.51
CA LEU A 94 13.25 0.76 9.33
C LEU A 94 11.83 1.07 9.77
N PHE A 95 11.27 2.14 9.25
CA PHE A 95 9.84 2.43 9.33
C PHE A 95 9.28 2.52 7.92
N ASN A 96 8.13 1.90 7.69
CA ASN A 96 7.39 1.99 6.43
C ASN A 96 5.91 2.14 6.71
N GLN A 97 5.26 3.07 6.02
CA GLN A 97 3.81 3.26 6.04
C GLN A 97 3.27 3.31 4.63
N LEU A 98 2.34 2.41 4.34
CA LEU A 98 1.61 2.31 3.09
C LEU A 98 0.14 2.67 3.33
N LEU A 99 -0.33 3.67 2.60
CA LEU A 99 -1.75 4.04 2.51
C LEU A 99 -2.24 3.64 1.12
N GLU A 100 -3.34 2.89 1.07
CA GLU A 100 -3.97 2.46 -0.17
C GLU A 100 -5.45 2.82 -0.13
N ASP A 101 -5.89 3.68 -1.04
CA ASP A 101 -7.29 3.97 -1.32
C ASP A 101 -7.69 3.27 -2.62
N ASN A 102 -8.61 2.32 -2.51
CA ASN A 102 -9.11 1.54 -3.62
C ASN A 102 -10.57 1.86 -3.85
N TYR A 103 -10.87 2.42 -5.01
CA TYR A 103 -12.22 2.65 -5.48
C TYR A 103 -12.52 1.67 -6.61
N TYR A 104 -13.61 0.93 -6.47
CA TYR A 104 -14.02 -0.12 -7.39
C TYR A 104 -15.47 0.09 -7.80
N THR A 105 -15.72 0.09 -9.10
CA THR A 105 -17.07 0.07 -9.66
C THR A 105 -17.25 -1.13 -10.57
N ARG A 106 -18.42 -1.71 -10.52
CA ARG A 106 -18.86 -2.78 -11.42
C ARG A 106 -20.23 -2.47 -11.94
N SER A 107 -20.42 -2.60 -13.23
CA SER A 107 -21.71 -2.49 -13.89
C SER A 107 -21.85 -3.60 -14.92
N GLY A 108 -23.08 -4.04 -15.17
CA GLY A 108 -23.34 -5.01 -16.21
C GLY A 108 -24.58 -5.83 -16.00
N ILE A 109 -24.74 -6.82 -16.85
CA ILE A 109 -25.95 -7.63 -16.96
C ILE A 109 -25.64 -9.07 -16.59
N ASN A 110 -26.51 -9.64 -15.76
CA ASN A 110 -26.56 -11.08 -15.50
C ASN A 110 -27.88 -11.63 -16.05
N LYS A 111 -27.84 -12.27 -17.22
CA LYS A 111 -29.00 -12.85 -17.88
C LYS A 111 -29.57 -14.05 -17.11
N ASP A 112 -28.70 -14.84 -16.47
CA ASP A 112 -29.11 -15.99 -15.66
C ASP A 112 -30.02 -15.58 -14.50
N ARG A 113 -29.74 -14.43 -13.87
CA ARG A 113 -30.55 -13.86 -12.80
C ARG A 113 -31.54 -12.81 -13.28
N ILE A 114 -31.56 -12.51 -14.57
CA ILE A 114 -32.40 -11.47 -15.19
C ILE A 114 -32.23 -10.12 -14.48
N GLN A 115 -30.99 -9.73 -14.21
CA GLN A 115 -30.66 -8.56 -13.40
C GLN A 115 -29.60 -7.69 -14.05
N ASP A 116 -29.78 -6.38 -13.91
CA ASP A 116 -28.78 -5.35 -14.12
C ASP A 116 -28.09 -5.08 -12.77
N ILE A 117 -26.77 -5.14 -12.75
CA ILE A 117 -25.94 -5.06 -11.54
C ILE A 117 -25.18 -3.72 -11.56
N SER A 118 -25.25 -3.00 -10.46
CA SER A 118 -24.40 -1.85 -10.20
C SER A 118 -23.80 -1.99 -8.79
N PHE A 119 -22.47 -2.11 -8.72
CA PHE A 119 -21.74 -2.27 -7.48
C PHE A 119 -20.66 -1.20 -7.38
N ARG A 120 -20.49 -0.63 -6.19
CA ARG A 120 -19.42 0.33 -5.87
C ARG A 120 -18.83 0.00 -4.52
N SER A 121 -17.52 0.09 -4.43
CA SER A 121 -16.80 -0.11 -3.17
C SER A 121 -15.66 0.90 -3.05
N SER A 122 -15.51 1.48 -1.88
CA SER A 122 -14.37 2.33 -1.52
C SER A 122 -13.74 1.76 -0.25
N VAL A 123 -12.44 1.51 -0.29
CA VAL A 123 -11.71 0.87 0.80
C VAL A 123 -10.41 1.60 1.04
N LEU A 124 -10.27 2.20 2.22
CA LEU A 124 -9.03 2.82 2.68
C LEU A 124 -8.29 1.87 3.62
N ASN A 125 -7.10 1.45 3.23
CA ASN A 125 -6.21 0.62 4.03
C ASN A 125 -4.95 1.38 4.41
N GLN A 126 -4.56 1.25 5.66
CA GLN A 126 -3.27 1.72 6.17
C GLN A 126 -2.50 0.52 6.72
N ARG A 127 -1.26 0.37 6.28
CA ARG A 127 -0.35 -0.67 6.76
C ARG A 127 0.94 -0.01 7.19
N SER A 128 1.42 -0.33 8.37
CA SER A 128 2.65 0.20 8.90
C SER A 128 3.55 -0.92 9.41
N LEU A 129 4.83 -0.76 9.16
CA LEU A 129 5.88 -1.67 9.60
C LEU A 129 6.95 -0.87 10.33
N TYR A 130 7.30 -1.29 11.51
CA TYR A 130 8.53 -0.89 12.17
C TYR A 130 9.42 -2.12 12.38
N SER A 131 10.70 -2.00 12.04
CA SER A 131 11.70 -3.04 12.29
C SER A 131 12.95 -2.42 12.89
N GLY A 132 13.38 -2.95 14.02
CA GLY A 132 14.62 -2.61 14.71
C GLY A 132 15.56 -3.82 14.75
N GLN A 133 16.84 -3.59 14.45
CA GLN A 133 17.87 -4.62 14.49
C GLN A 133 19.09 -4.10 15.24
N LEU A 134 19.55 -4.88 16.19
CA LEU A 134 20.80 -4.63 16.91
C LEU A 134 21.82 -5.72 16.57
N GLU A 135 22.97 -5.32 16.08
CA GLU A 135 24.06 -6.23 15.68
C GLU A 135 25.33 -5.91 16.44
N GLY A 136 26.04 -6.94 16.88
CA GLY A 136 27.37 -6.81 17.44
C GLY A 136 28.36 -7.72 16.73
N ASN A 137 29.56 -7.19 16.47
CA ASN A 137 30.70 -7.94 15.95
C ASN A 137 31.92 -7.57 16.76
N HIS A 138 32.45 -8.54 17.48
CA HIS A 138 33.54 -8.36 18.44
C HIS A 138 34.63 -9.37 18.16
N GLN A 139 35.84 -8.91 17.90
CA GLN A 139 37.00 -9.76 17.86
C GLN A 139 37.54 -9.85 19.29
N VAL A 140 37.35 -11.02 19.93
CA VAL A 140 37.64 -11.22 21.36
C VAL A 140 39.10 -11.47 21.61
N THR A 141 39.77 -12.18 20.71
CA THR A 141 41.20 -12.55 20.88
C THR A 141 42.03 -12.12 19.68
N THR A 142 43.34 -11.95 19.95
CA THR A 142 44.37 -11.75 18.91
C THR A 142 44.46 -12.98 17.99
N SER A 143 44.11 -14.17 18.48
CA SER A 143 44.10 -15.45 17.75
C SER A 143 42.97 -15.61 16.74
N GLY A 144 42.07 -14.62 16.60
CA GLY A 144 41.05 -14.61 15.54
C GLY A 144 39.65 -15.05 15.97
N ILE A 145 39.38 -15.30 17.26
CA ILE A 145 37.99 -15.61 17.70
C ILE A 145 37.11 -14.36 17.56
N LYS A 146 36.02 -14.53 16.79
CA LYS A 146 35.00 -13.49 16.56
C LYS A 146 33.71 -13.91 17.22
N LEU A 147 33.09 -12.99 17.96
CA LEU A 147 31.71 -13.10 18.46
C LEU A 147 30.83 -12.21 17.61
N VAL A 148 29.87 -12.81 16.95
CA VAL A 148 28.85 -12.11 16.17
C VAL A 148 27.47 -12.44 16.75
N TRP A 149 26.69 -11.42 17.04
CA TRP A 149 25.35 -11.58 17.56
C TRP A 149 24.41 -10.58 16.88
N ASN A 150 23.13 -10.93 16.87
CA ASN A 150 22.10 -10.18 16.19
C ASN A 150 20.77 -10.36 16.94
N GLY A 151 20.08 -9.27 17.22
CA GLY A 151 18.75 -9.23 17.79
C GLY A 151 17.83 -8.41 16.91
N ASN A 152 16.65 -8.97 16.57
CA ASN A 152 15.67 -8.33 15.71
C ASN A 152 14.34 -8.18 16.41
N PHE A 153 13.66 -7.06 16.16
CA PHE A 153 12.30 -6.80 16.55
C PHE A 153 11.55 -6.22 15.35
N ALA A 154 10.37 -6.75 15.06
CA ALA A 154 9.49 -6.20 14.03
C ALA A 154 8.05 -6.10 14.54
N TYR A 155 7.39 -5.00 14.24
CA TYR A 155 6.01 -4.76 14.57
C TYR A 155 5.24 -4.28 13.35
N ASN A 156 4.20 -5.03 13.01
CA ASN A 156 3.30 -4.72 11.89
C ASN A 156 1.92 -4.41 12.43
N TRP A 157 1.30 -3.36 11.90
CA TRP A 157 -0.11 -3.09 12.18
C TRP A 157 -0.84 -2.66 10.91
N LYS A 158 -2.11 -3.02 10.86
CA LYS A 158 -3.03 -2.67 9.78
C LYS A 158 -4.25 -1.99 10.37
N SER A 159 -4.68 -0.89 9.76
CA SER A 159 -5.93 -0.19 10.02
C SER A 159 -6.72 -0.08 8.73
N GLN A 160 -8.04 -0.23 8.84
CA GLN A 160 -8.97 -0.02 7.74
C GLN A 160 -10.03 0.98 8.19
N PRO A 161 -9.71 2.29 8.17
CA PRO A 161 -10.58 3.31 8.75
C PRO A 161 -11.87 3.54 7.96
N ASP A 162 -11.88 3.20 6.67
CA ASP A 162 -13.09 3.36 5.84
C ASP A 162 -13.27 2.16 4.92
N LEU A 163 -14.49 1.60 4.97
CA LEU A 163 -14.99 0.57 4.06
C LEU A 163 -16.44 0.90 3.74
N ARG A 164 -16.72 1.20 2.49
CA ARG A 164 -18.07 1.48 1.99
C ARG A 164 -18.37 0.62 0.80
N THR A 165 -19.52 -0.03 0.83
CA THR A 165 -19.99 -0.89 -0.26
C THR A 165 -21.44 -0.58 -0.55
N LEU A 166 -21.74 -0.35 -1.83
CA LEU A 166 -23.10 -0.14 -2.33
C LEU A 166 -23.36 -1.17 -3.44
N SER A 167 -24.45 -1.91 -3.32
CA SER A 167 -24.87 -2.88 -4.33
C SER A 167 -26.33 -2.62 -4.71
N TYR A 168 -26.55 -2.43 -5.98
CA TYR A 168 -27.88 -2.27 -6.56
C TYR A 168 -28.09 -3.34 -7.61
N ASN A 169 -29.20 -4.08 -7.49
CA ASN A 169 -29.65 -5.05 -8.47
C ASN A 169 -31.04 -4.64 -8.96
N ARG A 170 -31.20 -4.50 -10.25
CA ARG A 170 -32.47 -4.15 -10.88
C ARG A 170 -32.91 -5.28 -11.81
N PRO A 171 -34.17 -5.74 -11.73
CA PRO A 171 -34.69 -6.68 -12.72
C PRO A 171 -34.61 -6.10 -14.14
N LEU A 172 -34.20 -6.90 -15.11
CA LEU A 172 -34.21 -6.50 -16.53
C LEU A 172 -35.63 -6.25 -16.98
N GLY A 173 -35.83 -5.18 -17.77
CA GLY A 173 -37.15 -4.80 -18.30
C GLY A 173 -37.96 -3.87 -17.40
N THR A 174 -37.49 -3.49 -16.23
CA THR A 174 -38.15 -2.52 -15.36
C THR A 174 -37.80 -1.09 -15.79
N ILE A 175 -38.73 -0.37 -16.40
CA ILE A 175 -38.58 1.06 -16.70
C ILE A 175 -38.87 1.84 -15.43
N PHE A 176 -37.85 2.41 -14.79
CA PHE A 176 -38.07 3.41 -13.76
C PHE A 176 -38.39 4.76 -14.40
N LEU A 177 -39.63 5.16 -14.30
CA LEU A 177 -39.98 6.59 -14.43
C LEU A 177 -39.32 7.29 -13.22
N SER A 178 -38.18 7.93 -13.45
CA SER A 178 -37.55 8.81 -12.46
C SER A 178 -38.56 9.96 -12.17
N LYS A 179 -39.33 9.81 -11.08
CA LYS A 179 -39.98 10.97 -10.48
C LYS A 179 -38.88 11.89 -9.96
N ARG A 180 -38.47 12.86 -10.77
CA ARG A 180 -37.85 14.07 -10.25
C ARG A 180 -38.91 14.74 -9.37
N THR A 181 -38.90 14.51 -8.08
CA THR A 181 -39.54 15.39 -7.12
C THR A 181 -38.76 16.70 -7.17
N ALA A 182 -39.29 17.65 -7.93
CA ALA A 182 -38.88 19.03 -7.80
C ALA A 182 -39.20 19.45 -6.36
N CYS A 183 -38.18 19.87 -5.60
CA CYS A 183 -38.43 20.63 -4.37
C CYS A 183 -39.21 21.88 -4.77
N PRO A 184 -40.36 22.17 -4.12
CA PRO A 184 -41.02 23.46 -4.27
C PRO A 184 -40.15 24.59 -3.62
N PRO A 185 -40.35 25.85 -4.06
CA PRO A 185 -39.55 27.00 -3.71
C PRO A 185 -39.58 27.35 -2.22
#